data_af7d830aec3cfa15d65fd6c9664d910a
#
_entry.id   af7d830aec3cfa15d65fd6c9664d910a
#
_cell.length_a   1.000
_cell.length_b   1.000
_cell.length_c   1.000
_cell.angle_alpha   90.00
_cell.angle_beta   90.00
_cell.angle_gamma   90.00
#
_symmetry.space_group_name_H-M   'P 1'
#
loop_
_entity.id
_entity.type
_entity.pdbx_description
1 polymer ?
#
loop_
_entity_poly.entity_id
_entity_poly.type
_entity_poly.pdbx_seq_one_letter_code
_entity_poly.pdbx_strand_id
1 'polypeptide(L)'
;MELKDIDKVELKYLQISDYLQIKDAMQLAYASMPEAYWRENHIKSLLDKFPEGQVVVKVNGQIAGCALSIILDYDKYDSNHTYREITKDYTFDSHNQNGDVLYGIDVFIKPEYRGLRLGRRLYGYRKDLCEKLNLKGIAFGGRIPNYHKYSDKLSPKEYIEKVKLKEIHDPVLNFQISNDFHPARILKGYLEGDASSREFAVLLEWDNIYYEKKQKKAETKKKVVRLGLIQWQMRPYQDIDSLLQQAEYFIDAVAGYRSDFALFPEFFNAPLMAKDNHLGESEAIRELAKHTAEIVKKFSSFSISYNINIVAGSMPEIIDGKLYNVGYLCKRDGTIDRYEKLHVTPDEAKVWGLQGGNQLKVFDTDCGKVGVLICYDSEFPELSRILADQGMDILFVPFLTDTQNGYSRVRNCAQARAIENECYVAIAGSVGNLPNVHNMDIQYSQSMVFTPCDFAFPTNGIKAEATPNTEMILIADVDIDLLRQLHQFGSVRNLKDRRTDLFELKKVNSPS
;
A
#
# COMPACT_ATOMS: atom_id res chain seq x y z
N MET A 1 7.26 16.57 -15.00
CA MET A 1 6.48 15.48 -15.62
C MET A 1 5.09 15.52 -15.02
N GLU A 2 4.06 15.68 -15.79
CA GLU A 2 2.69 15.59 -15.29
C GLU A 2 2.36 14.14 -15.00
N LEU A 3 1.53 13.85 -13.95
CA LEU A 3 1.08 12.48 -13.64
C LEU A 3 0.39 11.77 -14.83
N LYS A 4 -0.05 12.53 -15.82
CA LYS A 4 -0.65 12.04 -17.08
C LYS A 4 0.27 11.18 -17.94
N ASP A 5 1.60 11.26 -17.71
CA ASP A 5 2.61 10.58 -18.53
C ASP A 5 3.17 9.34 -17.84
N ILE A 6 2.57 8.89 -16.73
CA ILE A 6 3.04 7.73 -15.98
C ILE A 6 2.11 6.55 -16.24
N ASP A 7 2.62 5.56 -16.97
CA ASP A 7 1.90 4.31 -17.25
C ASP A 7 2.23 3.23 -16.23
N LYS A 8 3.49 3.20 -15.75
CA LYS A 8 3.96 2.14 -14.87
C LYS A 8 5.08 2.60 -13.93
N VAL A 9 5.02 2.17 -12.67
CA VAL A 9 6.08 2.35 -11.67
C VAL A 9 6.45 1.01 -11.06
N GLU A 10 7.74 0.66 -11.08
CA GLU A 10 8.25 -0.61 -10.58
C GLU A 10 9.43 -0.41 -9.63
N LEU A 11 9.46 -1.20 -8.54
CA LEU A 11 10.68 -1.42 -7.77
C LEU A 11 11.36 -2.68 -8.27
N LYS A 12 12.65 -2.59 -8.59
CA LYS A 12 13.46 -3.71 -9.07
C LYS A 12 14.82 -3.74 -8.38
N TYR A 13 15.39 -4.93 -8.28
CA TYR A 13 16.79 -5.04 -7.90
C TYR A 13 17.66 -4.35 -8.95
N LEU A 14 18.62 -3.58 -8.46
CA LEU A 14 19.63 -2.95 -9.28
C LEU A 14 20.42 -4.01 -10.04
N GLN A 15 20.66 -3.76 -11.33
CA GLN A 15 21.52 -4.57 -12.17
C GLN A 15 22.73 -3.74 -12.62
N ILE A 16 23.86 -4.38 -12.88
CA ILE A 16 25.04 -3.64 -13.36
C ILE A 16 24.79 -2.95 -14.70
N SER A 17 23.91 -3.48 -15.53
CA SER A 17 23.45 -2.85 -16.78
C SER A 17 22.73 -1.51 -16.56
N ASP A 18 22.23 -1.27 -15.37
CA ASP A 18 21.57 -0.01 -15.00
C ASP A 18 22.56 1.12 -14.66
N TYR A 19 23.86 0.84 -14.58
CA TYR A 19 24.87 1.76 -14.06
C TYR A 19 24.86 3.14 -14.73
N LEU A 20 24.81 3.22 -16.06
CA LEU A 20 24.83 4.50 -16.78
C LEU A 20 23.61 5.37 -16.43
N GLN A 21 22.43 4.75 -16.30
CA GLN A 21 21.23 5.47 -15.90
C GLN A 21 21.29 5.95 -14.42
N ILE A 22 21.91 5.15 -13.54
CA ILE A 22 22.13 5.54 -12.13
C ILE A 22 23.09 6.70 -12.04
N LYS A 23 24.19 6.65 -12.76
CA LYS A 23 25.19 7.74 -12.79
C LYS A 23 24.52 9.04 -13.22
N ASP A 24 23.77 9.03 -14.34
CA ASP A 24 22.99 10.18 -14.80
C ASP A 24 22.01 10.68 -13.74
N ALA A 25 21.25 9.76 -13.14
CA ALA A 25 20.29 10.08 -12.11
C ALA A 25 20.94 10.73 -10.88
N MET A 26 22.11 10.28 -10.47
CA MET A 26 22.86 10.87 -9.35
C MET A 26 23.37 12.27 -9.66
N GLN A 27 23.97 12.47 -10.83
CA GLN A 27 24.49 13.77 -11.25
C GLN A 27 23.36 14.82 -11.29
N LEU A 28 22.17 14.43 -11.74
CA LEU A 28 20.98 15.30 -11.70
C LEU A 28 20.46 15.52 -10.27
N ALA A 29 20.44 14.49 -9.43
CA ALA A 29 19.95 14.59 -8.06
C ALA A 29 20.88 15.43 -7.17
N TYR A 30 22.20 15.37 -7.41
CA TYR A 30 23.26 16.04 -6.64
C TYR A 30 23.93 17.14 -7.46
N ALA A 31 23.18 17.94 -8.19
CA ALA A 31 23.70 18.98 -9.09
C ALA A 31 24.65 20.00 -8.41
N SER A 32 24.54 20.18 -7.08
CA SER A 32 25.47 21.01 -6.29
C SER A 32 26.82 20.32 -5.99
N MET A 33 26.96 19.04 -6.30
CA MET A 33 28.15 18.23 -6.12
C MET A 33 28.38 17.36 -7.36
N PRO A 34 28.81 17.91 -8.50
CA PRO A 34 28.81 17.21 -9.80
C PRO A 34 29.68 15.94 -9.83
N GLU A 35 30.67 15.83 -8.96
CA GLU A 35 31.54 14.66 -8.84
C GLU A 35 31.03 13.60 -7.84
N ALA A 36 29.91 13.87 -7.14
CA ALA A 36 29.34 12.97 -6.17
C ALA A 36 28.49 11.91 -6.85
N TYR A 37 29.12 10.95 -7.52
CA TYR A 37 28.47 9.78 -8.08
C TYR A 37 29.24 8.50 -7.80
N TRP A 38 28.51 7.41 -7.68
CA TRP A 38 29.08 6.08 -7.50
C TRP A 38 29.80 5.63 -8.76
N ARG A 39 31.04 5.19 -8.63
CA ARG A 39 31.79 4.58 -9.74
C ARG A 39 31.25 3.17 -10.00
N GLU A 40 31.46 2.65 -11.21
CA GLU A 40 30.97 1.32 -11.61
C GLU A 40 31.49 0.21 -10.69
N ASN A 41 32.76 0.27 -10.29
CA ASN A 41 33.35 -0.70 -9.36
C ASN A 41 32.71 -0.66 -7.96
N HIS A 42 32.23 0.51 -7.49
CA HIS A 42 31.51 0.62 -6.23
C HIS A 42 30.15 -0.09 -6.32
N ILE A 43 29.42 0.12 -7.41
CA ILE A 43 28.13 -0.54 -7.66
C ILE A 43 28.32 -2.06 -7.79
N LYS A 44 29.36 -2.52 -8.53
CA LYS A 44 29.70 -3.95 -8.58
C LYS A 44 29.95 -4.54 -7.22
N SER A 45 30.75 -3.87 -6.37
CA SER A 45 31.04 -4.32 -5.01
C SER A 45 29.79 -4.46 -4.16
N LEU A 46 28.83 -3.51 -4.25
CA LEU A 46 27.55 -3.59 -3.54
C LEU A 46 26.70 -4.76 -4.04
N LEU A 47 26.62 -4.97 -5.35
CA LEU A 47 25.86 -6.06 -5.96
C LEU A 47 26.43 -7.43 -5.61
N ASP A 48 27.76 -7.56 -5.58
CA ASP A 48 28.44 -8.81 -5.22
C ASP A 48 28.22 -9.17 -3.74
N LYS A 49 28.17 -8.18 -2.86
CA LYS A 49 28.04 -8.38 -1.41
C LYS A 49 26.62 -8.53 -0.92
N PHE A 50 25.70 -7.69 -1.43
CA PHE A 50 24.33 -7.63 -0.94
C PHE A 50 23.36 -7.14 -2.05
N PRO A 51 23.05 -7.96 -3.05
CA PRO A 51 22.21 -7.56 -4.19
C PRO A 51 20.79 -7.13 -3.77
N GLU A 52 20.17 -7.79 -2.75
CA GLU A 52 18.84 -7.42 -2.27
C GLU A 52 18.80 -6.05 -1.58
N GLY A 53 19.92 -5.55 -1.11
CA GLY A 53 20.02 -4.21 -0.52
C GLY A 53 20.10 -3.08 -1.53
N GLN A 54 20.21 -3.39 -2.83
CA GLN A 54 20.37 -2.44 -3.92
C GLN A 54 19.11 -2.42 -4.76
N VAL A 55 18.34 -1.34 -4.70
CA VAL A 55 17.03 -1.26 -5.37
C VAL A 55 16.90 0.02 -6.18
N VAL A 56 16.25 -0.07 -7.32
CA VAL A 56 15.87 1.07 -8.18
C VAL A 56 14.37 1.16 -8.29
N VAL A 57 13.87 2.38 -8.37
CA VAL A 57 12.50 2.65 -8.81
C VAL A 57 12.54 3.10 -10.27
N LYS A 58 11.78 2.43 -11.12
CA LYS A 58 11.66 2.74 -12.55
C LYS A 58 10.28 3.32 -12.83
N VAL A 59 10.24 4.37 -13.62
CA VAL A 59 9.01 4.96 -14.16
C VAL A 59 9.05 4.76 -15.66
N ASN A 60 8.04 4.10 -16.22
CA ASN A 60 7.99 3.75 -17.66
C ASN A 60 9.28 3.11 -18.16
N GLY A 61 9.90 2.24 -17.34
CA GLY A 61 11.15 1.55 -17.66
C GLY A 61 12.44 2.37 -17.43
N GLN A 62 12.36 3.66 -17.15
CA GLN A 62 13.51 4.54 -16.86
C GLN A 62 13.77 4.65 -15.37
N ILE A 63 15.03 4.68 -14.95
CA ILE A 63 15.39 4.83 -13.55
C ILE A 63 15.04 6.25 -13.08
N ALA A 64 14.11 6.33 -12.13
CA ALA A 64 13.69 7.55 -11.46
C ALA A 64 14.44 7.79 -10.15
N GLY A 65 14.94 6.72 -9.51
CA GLY A 65 15.69 6.81 -8.25
C GLY A 65 16.25 5.46 -7.82
N CYS A 66 17.06 5.52 -6.77
CA CYS A 66 17.78 4.36 -6.26
C CYS A 66 17.92 4.42 -4.74
N ALA A 67 18.00 3.26 -4.08
CA ALA A 67 18.42 3.12 -2.69
C ALA A 67 19.49 2.04 -2.58
N LEU A 68 20.58 2.36 -1.90
CA LEU A 68 21.75 1.49 -1.68
C LEU A 68 21.89 1.24 -0.18
N SER A 69 22.14 0.00 0.22
CA SER A 69 22.22 -0.42 1.62
C SER A 69 23.25 -1.52 1.83
N ILE A 70 23.74 -1.63 3.06
CA ILE A 70 24.57 -2.75 3.55
C ILE A 70 24.04 -3.19 4.91
N ILE A 71 24.43 -4.36 5.37
CA ILE A 71 24.14 -4.84 6.73
C ILE A 71 25.41 -4.66 7.55
N LEU A 72 25.28 -4.13 8.77
CA LEU A 72 26.38 -3.90 9.68
C LEU A 72 26.11 -4.56 11.04
N ASP A 73 27.19 -4.95 11.70
CA ASP A 73 27.23 -5.12 13.14
C ASP A 73 27.53 -3.73 13.73
N TYR A 74 26.43 -2.96 13.98
CA TYR A 74 26.52 -1.53 14.22
C TYR A 74 27.12 -1.18 15.57
N ASP A 75 27.07 -2.10 16.55
CA ASP A 75 27.69 -1.92 17.86
C ASP A 75 29.24 -1.81 17.79
N LYS A 76 29.85 -2.17 16.65
CA LYS A 76 31.29 -2.02 16.41
C LYS A 76 31.73 -0.63 16.00
N TYR A 77 30.77 0.26 15.69
CA TYR A 77 31.06 1.62 15.26
C TYR A 77 30.86 2.58 16.42
N ASP A 78 31.82 3.50 16.56
CA ASP A 78 31.79 4.50 17.59
C ASP A 78 30.60 5.46 17.49
N SER A 79 30.35 6.19 18.55
CA SER A 79 29.30 7.22 18.61
C SER A 79 29.44 8.31 17.53
N ASN A 80 30.62 8.46 16.94
CA ASN A 80 30.86 9.35 15.79
C ASN A 80 31.68 8.61 14.75
N HIS A 81 31.08 8.19 13.68
CA HIS A 81 31.75 7.58 12.53
C HIS A 81 31.59 8.44 11.28
N THR A 82 32.53 8.31 10.37
CA THR A 82 32.49 8.98 9.06
C THR A 82 31.90 8.07 7.99
N TYR A 83 31.53 8.67 6.86
CA TYR A 83 31.02 7.92 5.71
C TYR A 83 32.09 6.97 5.13
N ARG A 84 33.37 7.38 5.15
CA ARG A 84 34.48 6.53 4.72
C ARG A 84 34.70 5.32 5.63
N GLU A 85 34.56 5.49 6.93
CA GLU A 85 34.69 4.38 7.89
C GLU A 85 33.56 3.35 7.70
N ILE A 86 32.31 3.81 7.54
CA ILE A 86 31.15 2.93 7.32
C ILE A 86 31.29 2.19 5.98
N THR A 87 31.76 2.85 4.94
CA THR A 87 31.86 2.24 3.59
C THR A 87 33.23 1.53 3.40
N LYS A 88 34.14 1.59 4.39
CA LYS A 88 35.52 1.10 4.24
C LYS A 88 36.16 1.65 2.97
N ASP A 89 36.22 2.97 2.87
CA ASP A 89 36.74 3.68 1.70
C ASP A 89 36.07 3.25 0.38
N TYR A 90 34.73 3.07 0.42
CA TYR A 90 33.91 2.69 -0.74
C TYR A 90 34.11 1.26 -1.27
N THR A 91 34.81 0.38 -0.52
CA THR A 91 34.91 -1.05 -0.83
C THR A 91 33.72 -1.85 -0.32
N PHE A 92 33.03 -1.32 0.71
CA PHE A 92 31.90 -1.96 1.41
C PHE A 92 32.27 -3.27 2.13
N ASP A 93 33.55 -3.45 2.48
CA ASP A 93 34.05 -4.58 3.28
C ASP A 93 33.52 -4.56 4.72
N SER A 94 32.87 -3.48 5.10
CA SER A 94 32.10 -3.37 6.34
C SER A 94 30.81 -4.21 6.31
N HIS A 95 30.30 -4.58 5.14
CA HIS A 95 29.11 -5.42 5.03
C HIS A 95 29.30 -6.77 5.77
N ASN A 96 28.33 -7.11 6.63
CA ASN A 96 28.31 -8.35 7.39
C ASN A 96 26.91 -8.95 7.33
N GLN A 97 26.74 -10.07 6.62
CA GLN A 97 25.45 -10.77 6.50
C GLN A 97 24.86 -11.19 7.86
N ASN A 98 25.71 -11.35 8.90
CA ASN A 98 25.30 -11.68 10.26
C ASN A 98 25.12 -10.44 11.14
N GLY A 99 25.28 -9.25 10.59
CA GLY A 99 25.02 -7.99 11.29
C GLY A 99 23.56 -7.84 11.69
N ASP A 100 23.28 -6.80 12.43
CA ASP A 100 21.98 -6.61 13.06
C ASP A 100 21.26 -5.31 12.64
N VAL A 101 21.92 -4.44 11.86
CA VAL A 101 21.35 -3.18 11.39
C VAL A 101 21.49 -3.05 9.87
N LEU A 102 20.42 -2.67 9.19
CA LEU A 102 20.45 -2.27 7.79
C LEU A 102 20.95 -0.81 7.70
N TYR A 103 22.14 -0.60 7.16
CA TYR A 103 22.69 0.75 7.02
C TYR A 103 22.42 1.30 5.62
N GLY A 104 21.74 2.45 5.57
CA GLY A 104 21.46 3.17 4.34
C GLY A 104 22.71 3.89 3.82
N ILE A 105 23.22 3.48 2.67
CA ILE A 105 24.36 4.11 2.01
C ILE A 105 23.93 5.35 1.23
N ASP A 106 22.88 5.22 0.43
CA ASP A 106 22.39 6.33 -0.37
C ASP A 106 20.90 6.17 -0.66
N VAL A 107 20.22 7.29 -0.92
CA VAL A 107 18.87 7.34 -1.50
C VAL A 107 18.70 8.63 -2.27
N PHE A 108 18.32 8.52 -3.52
CA PHE A 108 18.08 9.69 -4.36
C PHE A 108 16.94 9.47 -5.36
N ILE A 109 16.33 10.57 -5.75
CA ILE A 109 15.29 10.63 -6.81
C ILE A 109 15.68 11.73 -7.78
N LYS A 110 15.63 11.45 -9.08
CA LYS A 110 15.80 12.47 -10.13
C LYS A 110 14.84 13.65 -9.92
N PRO A 111 15.28 14.89 -10.12
CA PRO A 111 14.44 16.07 -9.88
C PRO A 111 13.08 16.04 -10.59
N GLU A 112 13.03 15.54 -11.81
CA GLU A 112 11.82 15.45 -12.64
C GLU A 112 10.75 14.50 -12.10
N TYR A 113 11.14 13.52 -11.24
CA TYR A 113 10.24 12.57 -10.58
C TYR A 113 9.97 12.93 -9.12
N ARG A 114 10.45 14.08 -8.65
CA ARG A 114 10.09 14.57 -7.29
C ARG A 114 8.61 14.95 -7.26
N GLY A 115 8.00 14.83 -6.09
CA GLY A 115 6.55 15.02 -5.93
C GLY A 115 5.72 13.75 -6.11
N LEU A 116 6.27 12.69 -6.73
CA LEU A 116 5.62 11.38 -6.90
C LEU A 116 5.77 10.45 -5.68
N ARG A 117 6.32 10.94 -4.59
CA ARG A 117 6.58 10.18 -3.34
C ARG A 117 7.43 8.92 -3.52
N LEU A 118 8.19 8.80 -4.64
CA LEU A 118 9.01 7.63 -4.94
C LEU A 118 10.09 7.35 -3.88
N GLY A 119 10.61 8.39 -3.24
CA GLY A 119 11.53 8.24 -2.11
C GLY A 119 10.88 7.50 -0.93
N ARG A 120 9.58 7.72 -0.67
CA ARG A 120 8.82 6.97 0.35
C ARG A 120 8.76 5.48 0.01
N ARG A 121 8.57 5.12 -1.28
CA ARG A 121 8.61 3.72 -1.74
C ARG A 121 9.97 3.06 -1.48
N LEU A 122 11.06 3.78 -1.72
CA LEU A 122 12.42 3.28 -1.46
C LEU A 122 12.67 3.07 0.04
N TYR A 123 12.19 3.96 0.90
CA TYR A 123 12.25 3.75 2.35
C TYR A 123 11.32 2.63 2.82
N GLY A 124 10.12 2.51 2.25
CA GLY A 124 9.24 1.37 2.50
C GLY A 124 9.92 0.05 2.21
N TYR A 125 10.53 -0.08 1.02
CA TYR A 125 11.32 -1.26 0.67
C TYR A 125 12.43 -1.59 1.68
N ARG A 126 13.20 -0.57 2.15
CA ARG A 126 14.23 -0.78 3.17
C ARG A 126 13.64 -1.32 4.48
N LYS A 127 12.49 -0.80 4.90
CA LYS A 127 11.78 -1.27 6.10
C LYS A 127 11.33 -2.72 5.93
N ASP A 128 10.71 -3.05 4.80
CA ASP A 128 10.29 -4.42 4.50
C ASP A 128 11.49 -5.39 4.43
N LEU A 129 12.61 -4.96 3.84
CA LEU A 129 13.83 -5.75 3.79
C LEU A 129 14.43 -5.95 5.19
N CYS A 130 14.45 -4.91 6.03
CA CYS A 130 14.91 -4.99 7.41
C CYS A 130 14.07 -5.98 8.24
N GLU A 131 12.74 -5.94 8.13
CA GLU A 131 11.84 -6.90 8.77
C GLU A 131 12.04 -8.32 8.21
N LYS A 132 12.09 -8.45 6.88
CA LYS A 132 12.32 -9.74 6.21
C LYS A 132 13.61 -10.41 6.64
N LEU A 133 14.67 -9.65 6.88
CA LEU A 133 15.97 -10.15 7.33
C LEU A 133 16.08 -10.25 8.86
N ASN A 134 15.02 -9.90 9.59
CA ASN A 134 14.97 -9.84 11.04
C ASN A 134 16.17 -9.07 11.62
N LEU A 135 16.37 -7.84 11.13
CA LEU A 135 17.34 -6.91 11.64
C LEU A 135 16.72 -6.00 12.70
N LYS A 136 17.52 -5.49 13.65
CA LYS A 136 17.06 -4.62 14.76
C LYS A 136 16.42 -3.33 14.25
N GLY A 137 16.93 -2.79 13.14
CA GLY A 137 16.47 -1.53 12.61
C GLY A 137 17.25 -1.07 11.40
N ILE A 138 16.99 0.17 11.00
CA ILE A 138 17.68 0.86 9.92
C ILE A 138 18.40 2.07 10.52
N ALA A 139 19.65 2.30 10.10
CA ALA A 139 20.40 3.49 10.46
C ALA A 139 21.06 4.12 9.22
N PHE A 140 21.24 5.42 9.20
CA PHE A 140 22.04 6.12 8.19
C PHE A 140 22.35 7.56 8.62
N GLY A 141 23.42 8.14 8.06
CA GLY A 141 23.74 9.56 8.21
C GLY A 141 22.96 10.41 7.20
N GLY A 142 21.99 11.16 7.68
CA GLY A 142 21.21 12.12 6.88
C GLY A 142 21.91 13.47 6.80
N ARG A 143 22.11 13.98 5.58
CA ARG A 143 22.64 15.33 5.35
C ARG A 143 21.66 16.40 5.82
N ILE A 144 22.17 17.59 6.15
CA ILE A 144 21.39 18.77 6.52
C ILE A 144 21.75 19.98 5.61
N PRO A 145 21.42 19.89 4.31
CA PRO A 145 22.01 20.80 3.30
C PRO A 145 21.65 22.27 3.48
N ASN A 146 20.61 22.63 4.22
CA ASN A 146 20.31 24.02 4.51
C ASN A 146 21.04 24.57 5.75
N TYR A 147 21.80 23.75 6.49
CA TYR A 147 22.48 24.17 7.72
C TYR A 147 23.48 25.30 7.48
N HIS A 148 24.18 25.34 6.33
CA HIS A 148 25.11 26.44 6.00
C HIS A 148 24.49 27.83 6.09
N LYS A 149 23.16 27.95 5.88
CA LYS A 149 22.44 29.24 5.98
C LYS A 149 22.24 29.73 7.41
N TYR A 150 22.41 28.84 8.38
CA TYR A 150 22.12 29.08 9.81
C TYR A 150 23.34 28.84 10.70
N SER A 151 24.45 28.31 10.17
CA SER A 151 25.61 27.88 10.92
C SER A 151 26.28 29.00 11.72
N ASP A 152 26.10 30.26 11.32
CA ASP A 152 26.64 31.44 12.06
C ASP A 152 25.77 31.80 13.28
N LYS A 153 24.54 31.25 13.37
CA LYS A 153 23.55 31.62 14.42
C LYS A 153 23.09 30.46 15.26
N LEU A 154 23.16 29.25 14.73
CA LEU A 154 22.65 28.03 15.36
C LEU A 154 23.71 26.92 15.36
N SER A 155 23.86 26.27 16.47
CA SER A 155 24.58 25.00 16.52
C SER A 155 23.82 23.91 15.72
N PRO A 156 24.49 22.83 15.29
CA PRO A 156 23.80 21.73 14.59
C PRO A 156 22.63 21.15 15.39
N LYS A 157 22.74 21.09 16.71
CA LYS A 157 21.68 20.61 17.60
C LYS A 157 20.46 21.54 17.58
N GLU A 158 20.67 22.82 17.75
CA GLU A 158 19.59 23.81 17.70
C GLU A 158 18.91 23.85 16.33
N TYR A 159 19.68 23.72 15.26
CA TYR A 159 19.15 23.64 13.90
C TYR A 159 18.22 22.43 13.74
N ILE A 160 18.65 21.23 14.14
CA ILE A 160 17.87 19.99 14.06
C ILE A 160 16.58 20.12 14.87
N GLU A 161 16.64 20.66 16.12
CA GLU A 161 15.43 20.87 16.92
C GLU A 161 14.45 21.84 16.23
N LYS A 162 14.93 22.91 15.63
CA LYS A 162 14.06 23.82 14.88
C LYS A 162 13.44 23.21 13.62
N VAL A 163 14.14 22.29 12.97
CA VAL A 163 13.60 21.54 11.85
C VAL A 163 12.52 20.56 12.34
N LYS A 164 12.71 19.89 13.47
CA LYS A 164 11.72 19.01 14.12
C LYS A 164 10.44 19.80 14.50
N LEU A 165 10.62 20.99 15.01
CA LEU A 165 9.51 21.90 15.38
C LEU A 165 8.86 22.57 14.17
N LYS A 166 9.34 22.30 12.94
CA LYS A 166 8.88 22.92 11.68
C LYS A 166 9.10 24.44 11.61
N GLU A 167 9.98 24.98 12.43
CA GLU A 167 10.37 26.40 12.39
C GLU A 167 11.36 26.69 11.24
N ILE A 168 12.14 25.68 10.85
CA ILE A 168 13.07 25.72 9.72
C ILE A 168 12.72 24.54 8.80
N HIS A 169 12.74 24.80 7.51
CA HIS A 169 12.58 23.74 6.51
C HIS A 169 13.95 23.28 6.01
N ASP A 170 14.27 21.98 6.23
CA ASP A 170 15.39 21.29 5.60
C ASP A 170 14.83 20.18 4.71
N PRO A 171 15.07 20.20 3.39
CA PRO A 171 14.40 19.30 2.46
C PRO A 171 14.76 17.83 2.67
N VAL A 172 15.98 17.55 3.18
CA VAL A 172 16.44 16.18 3.41
C VAL A 172 15.97 15.68 4.77
N LEU A 173 16.25 16.44 5.84
CA LEU A 173 15.89 16.04 7.20
C LEU A 173 14.36 15.95 7.39
N ASN A 174 13.59 16.92 6.87
CA ASN A 174 12.13 16.86 6.94
C ASN A 174 11.58 15.64 6.20
N PHE A 175 12.13 15.32 5.02
CA PHE A 175 11.71 14.14 4.28
C PHE A 175 11.99 12.84 5.06
N GLN A 176 13.16 12.73 5.71
CA GLN A 176 13.54 11.56 6.50
C GLN A 176 12.65 11.40 7.73
N ILE A 177 12.38 12.49 8.47
CA ILE A 177 11.47 12.48 9.61
C ILE A 177 10.05 12.10 9.18
N SER A 178 9.58 12.59 8.03
CA SER A 178 8.25 12.24 7.49
C SER A 178 8.11 10.78 7.04
N ASN A 179 9.22 10.04 7.00
CA ASN A 179 9.26 8.60 6.75
C ASN A 179 9.58 7.80 8.02
N ASP A 180 9.21 8.32 9.19
CA ASP A 180 9.31 7.70 10.51
C ASP A 180 10.73 7.43 11.00
N PHE A 181 11.74 8.12 10.45
CA PHE A 181 13.09 8.08 10.99
C PHE A 181 13.24 9.14 12.07
N HIS A 182 13.83 8.78 13.19
CA HIS A 182 14.08 9.70 14.29
C HIS A 182 15.55 10.09 14.40
N PRO A 183 15.86 11.36 14.62
CA PRO A 183 17.20 11.83 14.87
C PRO A 183 17.74 11.26 16.19
N ALA A 184 18.80 10.45 16.11
CA ALA A 184 19.45 9.84 17.28
C ALA A 184 20.64 10.64 17.78
N ARG A 185 21.53 11.07 16.87
CA ARG A 185 22.75 11.83 17.23
C ARG A 185 23.30 12.65 16.07
N ILE A 186 24.26 13.54 16.35
CA ILE A 186 24.96 14.34 15.35
C ILE A 186 26.28 13.66 15.03
N LEU A 187 26.55 13.48 13.73
CA LEU A 187 27.80 12.98 13.19
C LEU A 187 28.63 14.17 12.68
N LYS A 188 29.88 14.33 13.22
CA LYS A 188 30.79 15.39 12.82
C LYS A 188 31.78 14.86 11.80
N GLY A 189 32.08 15.67 10.76
CA GLY A 189 32.98 15.28 9.67
C GLY A 189 32.45 14.06 8.91
N TYR A 190 31.13 13.87 8.87
CA TYR A 190 30.53 12.66 8.33
C TYR A 190 30.83 12.48 6.84
N LEU A 191 30.64 13.53 6.06
CA LEU A 191 30.88 13.53 4.62
C LEU A 191 31.87 14.67 4.29
N GLU A 192 33.12 14.30 4.00
CA GLU A 192 34.19 15.24 3.65
C GLU A 192 33.80 16.05 2.41
N GLY A 193 33.97 17.37 2.48
CA GLY A 193 33.63 18.29 1.38
C GLY A 193 32.16 18.67 1.25
N ASP A 194 31.26 18.21 2.14
CA ASP A 194 29.87 18.66 2.16
C ASP A 194 29.73 20.04 2.81
N ALA A 195 30.10 21.09 2.06
CA ALA A 195 30.00 22.46 2.51
C ALA A 195 28.57 22.89 2.88
N SER A 196 27.55 22.32 2.24
CA SER A 196 26.15 22.67 2.47
C SER A 196 25.64 22.23 3.85
N SER A 197 26.12 21.10 4.34
CA SER A 197 25.85 20.61 5.70
C SER A 197 26.98 20.96 6.69
N ARG A 198 28.03 21.70 6.28
CA ARG A 198 29.22 21.95 7.05
C ARG A 198 29.85 20.63 7.57
N GLU A 199 29.82 19.59 6.75
CA GLU A 199 30.26 18.23 7.03
C GLU A 199 29.54 17.54 8.22
N PHE A 200 28.45 18.13 8.72
CA PHE A 200 27.60 17.50 9.71
C PHE A 200 26.55 16.62 9.05
N ALA A 201 26.23 15.52 9.70
CA ALA A 201 25.03 14.73 9.40
C ALA A 201 24.26 14.42 10.68
N VAL A 202 23.02 14.00 10.51
CA VAL A 202 22.18 13.47 11.58
C VAL A 202 22.14 11.97 11.43
N LEU A 203 22.55 11.23 12.44
CA LEU A 203 22.25 9.81 12.48
C LEU A 203 20.75 9.68 12.67
N LEU A 204 20.12 9.04 11.71
CA LEU A 204 18.69 8.74 11.69
C LEU A 204 18.50 7.24 11.86
N GLU A 205 17.57 6.90 12.74
CA GLU A 205 17.27 5.51 13.08
C GLU A 205 15.79 5.22 12.92
N TRP A 206 15.48 3.98 12.60
CA TRP A 206 14.15 3.41 12.60
C TRP A 206 14.23 2.02 13.23
N ASP A 207 13.39 1.77 14.23
CA ASP A 207 13.40 0.52 14.98
C ASP A 207 12.44 -0.49 14.36
N ASN A 208 12.90 -1.70 14.13
CA ASN A 208 12.07 -2.82 13.76
C ASN A 208 11.38 -3.38 15.00
N ILE A 209 10.14 -3.00 15.20
CA ILE A 209 9.33 -3.47 16.34
C ILE A 209 9.03 -4.98 16.29
N TYR A 210 9.23 -5.62 15.15
CA TYR A 210 9.06 -7.07 14.95
C TYR A 210 10.37 -7.84 15.10
N TYR A 211 11.47 -7.16 15.50
CA TYR A 211 12.75 -7.83 15.70
C TYR A 211 12.69 -8.87 16.84
N GLU A 212 13.00 -10.12 16.50
CA GLU A 212 13.12 -11.20 17.48
C GLU A 212 14.58 -11.62 17.62
N LYS A 213 15.10 -11.65 18.86
CA LYS A 213 16.45 -12.18 19.12
C LYS A 213 16.56 -13.62 18.60
N LYS A 214 17.51 -13.85 17.69
CA LYS A 214 17.73 -15.15 17.04
C LYS A 214 17.89 -16.28 18.08
N GLN A 215 16.82 -17.03 18.34
CA GLN A 215 16.94 -18.41 18.77
C GLN A 215 17.04 -19.26 17.50
N LYS A 216 18.09 -20.12 17.43
CA LYS A 216 18.33 -20.98 16.27
C LYS A 216 17.14 -21.91 16.02
N LYS A 217 16.26 -21.55 15.12
CA LYS A 217 15.35 -22.46 14.40
C LYS A 217 15.14 -21.87 13.00
N ALA A 218 15.27 -22.73 12.00
CA ALA A 218 14.91 -22.41 10.63
C ALA A 218 13.39 -22.18 10.57
N GLU A 219 12.98 -20.89 10.62
CA GLU A 219 11.57 -20.54 10.46
C GLU A 219 11.35 -20.04 9.02
N THR A 220 10.39 -20.66 8.37
CA THR A 220 9.75 -20.15 7.17
C THR A 220 9.19 -18.77 7.48
N LYS A 221 9.67 -17.72 6.79
CA LYS A 221 9.23 -16.35 7.02
C LYS A 221 7.75 -16.21 6.72
N LYS A 222 6.98 -15.80 7.70
CA LYS A 222 5.56 -15.50 7.56
C LYS A 222 5.38 -14.32 6.61
N LYS A 223 4.48 -14.46 5.65
CA LYS A 223 4.10 -13.35 4.76
C LYS A 223 2.89 -12.64 5.36
N VAL A 224 3.15 -11.55 6.06
CA VAL A 224 2.09 -10.72 6.66
C VAL A 224 1.67 -9.63 5.67
N VAL A 225 0.38 -9.54 5.42
CA VAL A 225 -0.27 -8.51 4.59
C VAL A 225 -1.12 -7.63 5.49
N ARG A 226 -0.89 -6.33 5.44
CA ARG A 226 -1.65 -5.35 6.22
C ARG A 226 -2.78 -4.75 5.41
N LEU A 227 -3.99 -4.90 5.93
CA LEU A 227 -5.22 -4.39 5.34
C LEU A 227 -5.66 -3.12 6.06
N GLY A 228 -6.02 -2.09 5.31
CA GLY A 228 -6.67 -0.89 5.80
C GLY A 228 -8.06 -0.75 5.20
N LEU A 229 -9.10 -0.90 6.03
CA LEU A 229 -10.49 -0.79 5.61
C LEU A 229 -11.01 0.58 5.97
N ILE A 230 -11.65 1.26 5.03
CA ILE A 230 -12.22 2.57 5.22
C ILE A 230 -13.73 2.42 5.43
N GLN A 231 -14.17 2.61 6.67
CA GLN A 231 -15.58 2.74 6.98
C GLN A 231 -15.97 4.19 6.71
N TRP A 232 -16.47 4.40 5.48
CA TRP A 232 -16.67 5.69 4.86
C TRP A 232 -17.99 6.33 5.31
N GLN A 233 -17.93 7.55 5.82
CA GLN A 233 -19.15 8.29 6.12
C GLN A 233 -19.67 9.00 4.86
N MET A 234 -20.88 8.64 4.46
CA MET A 234 -21.64 9.36 3.47
C MET A 234 -22.01 10.74 3.98
N ARG A 235 -21.52 11.78 3.33
CA ARG A 235 -21.78 13.18 3.62
C ARG A 235 -21.81 14.00 2.35
N PRO A 236 -22.52 15.15 2.30
CA PRO A 236 -22.52 16.01 1.12
C PRO A 236 -21.10 16.52 0.79
N TYR A 237 -20.75 16.51 -0.49
CA TYR A 237 -19.56 17.15 -1.05
C TYR A 237 -19.97 18.23 -2.04
N GLN A 238 -19.21 19.33 -2.11
CA GLN A 238 -19.49 20.42 -3.04
C GLN A 238 -19.21 19.99 -4.49
N ASP A 239 -18.15 19.23 -4.69
CA ASP A 239 -17.65 18.79 -5.98
C ASP A 239 -16.81 17.50 -5.85
N ILE A 240 -16.34 17.01 -6.97
CA ILE A 240 -15.49 15.83 -7.05
C ILE A 240 -14.14 16.06 -6.35
N ASP A 241 -13.57 17.26 -6.42
CA ASP A 241 -12.29 17.57 -5.80
C ASP A 241 -12.36 17.44 -4.27
N SER A 242 -13.42 17.90 -3.65
CA SER A 242 -13.65 17.78 -2.21
C SER A 242 -13.84 16.31 -1.77
N LEU A 243 -14.51 15.49 -2.58
CA LEU A 243 -14.61 14.04 -2.35
C LEU A 243 -13.24 13.37 -2.48
N LEU A 244 -12.48 13.70 -3.52
CA LEU A 244 -11.14 13.15 -3.76
C LEU A 244 -10.15 13.57 -2.69
N GLN A 245 -10.25 14.79 -2.17
CA GLN A 245 -9.42 15.26 -1.05
C GLN A 245 -9.69 14.45 0.22
N GLN A 246 -10.96 14.15 0.50
CA GLN A 246 -11.32 13.29 1.64
C GLN A 246 -10.83 11.85 1.43
N ALA A 247 -10.95 11.31 0.21
CA ALA A 247 -10.44 9.99 -0.11
C ALA A 247 -8.90 9.93 0.05
N GLU A 248 -8.19 10.96 -0.41
CA GLU A 248 -6.73 11.07 -0.24
C GLU A 248 -6.33 11.10 1.24
N TYR A 249 -7.08 11.82 2.09
CA TYR A 249 -6.84 11.85 3.53
C TYR A 249 -6.87 10.44 4.15
N PHE A 250 -7.88 9.63 3.80
CA PHE A 250 -7.97 8.25 4.28
C PHE A 250 -6.86 7.35 3.72
N ILE A 251 -6.52 7.52 2.44
CA ILE A 251 -5.44 6.76 1.82
C ILE A 251 -4.09 7.10 2.47
N ASP A 252 -3.81 8.38 2.74
CA ASP A 252 -2.60 8.81 3.44
C ASP A 252 -2.54 8.22 4.85
N ALA A 253 -3.66 8.27 5.60
CA ALA A 253 -3.74 7.70 6.92
C ALA A 253 -3.49 6.18 6.91
N VAL A 254 -4.16 5.42 6.03
CA VAL A 254 -3.97 3.97 5.88
C VAL A 254 -2.55 3.64 5.44
N ALA A 255 -1.98 4.40 4.50
CA ALA A 255 -0.60 4.23 4.05
C ALA A 255 0.41 4.59 5.15
N GLY A 256 0.07 5.53 6.05
CA GLY A 256 0.86 5.86 7.25
C GLY A 256 1.05 4.66 8.18
N TYR A 257 0.08 3.75 8.25
CA TYR A 257 0.20 2.46 8.92
C TYR A 257 0.95 1.41 8.12
N ARG A 258 1.52 1.77 6.96
CA ARG A 258 2.22 0.86 6.06
C ARG A 258 1.33 -0.30 5.57
N SER A 259 0.05 0.00 5.33
CA SER A 259 -0.87 -0.98 4.82
C SER A 259 -0.56 -1.35 3.36
N ASP A 260 -0.78 -2.61 3.02
CA ASP A 260 -0.60 -3.12 1.66
C ASP A 260 -1.82 -2.85 0.79
N PHE A 261 -2.99 -2.83 1.41
CA PHE A 261 -4.27 -2.56 0.75
C PHE A 261 -5.06 -1.50 1.50
N ALA A 262 -5.72 -0.63 0.72
CA ALA A 262 -6.82 0.21 1.17
C ALA A 262 -8.12 -0.29 0.50
N LEU A 263 -9.17 -0.52 1.28
CA LEU A 263 -10.48 -0.96 0.79
C LEU A 263 -11.52 0.13 1.02
N PHE A 264 -12.09 0.66 -0.06
CA PHE A 264 -13.24 1.56 -0.06
C PHE A 264 -14.55 0.78 -0.22
N PRO A 265 -15.69 1.32 0.25
CA PRO A 265 -16.99 0.66 0.12
C PRO A 265 -17.62 0.83 -1.28
N GLU A 266 -18.69 0.09 -1.51
CA GLU A 266 -19.57 0.22 -2.69
C GLU A 266 -20.19 1.62 -2.74
N PHE A 267 -20.27 2.23 -3.92
CA PHE A 267 -20.85 3.55 -4.18
C PHE A 267 -20.39 4.67 -3.24
N PHE A 268 -19.11 4.63 -2.79
CA PHE A 268 -18.58 5.68 -1.92
C PHE A 268 -18.66 7.09 -2.53
N ASN A 269 -18.83 7.19 -3.85
CA ASN A 269 -18.99 8.43 -4.61
C ASN A 269 -20.46 8.91 -4.70
N ALA A 270 -21.42 8.15 -4.17
CA ALA A 270 -22.86 8.51 -4.19
C ALA A 270 -23.18 9.92 -3.68
N PRO A 271 -22.43 10.52 -2.72
CA PRO A 271 -22.67 11.89 -2.31
C PRO A 271 -22.66 12.93 -3.42
N LEU A 272 -21.97 12.67 -4.53
CA LEU A 272 -21.95 13.58 -5.69
C LEU A 272 -23.33 13.68 -6.39
N MET A 273 -24.23 12.70 -6.18
CA MET A 273 -25.59 12.74 -6.72
C MET A 273 -26.49 13.80 -6.07
N ALA A 274 -26.11 14.36 -4.92
CA ALA A 274 -26.96 15.29 -4.20
C ALA A 274 -27.34 16.53 -5.03
N LYS A 275 -26.46 16.99 -5.92
CA LYS A 275 -26.73 18.08 -6.85
C LYS A 275 -27.71 17.73 -7.97
N ASP A 276 -27.82 16.44 -8.29
CA ASP A 276 -28.64 15.90 -9.35
C ASP A 276 -29.96 15.29 -8.81
N ASN A 277 -30.28 15.52 -7.55
CA ASN A 277 -31.46 14.97 -6.87
C ASN A 277 -32.82 15.49 -7.45
N HIS A 278 -32.77 16.50 -8.34
CA HIS A 278 -33.92 16.97 -9.12
C HIS A 278 -34.23 16.04 -10.30
N LEU A 279 -33.33 15.15 -10.66
CA LEU A 279 -33.49 14.14 -11.70
C LEU A 279 -34.17 12.89 -11.10
N GLY A 280 -34.71 12.03 -11.98
CA GLY A 280 -35.10 10.68 -11.56
C GLY A 280 -33.89 9.83 -11.20
N GLU A 281 -34.06 8.81 -10.34
CA GLU A 281 -32.97 8.01 -9.81
C GLU A 281 -32.11 7.37 -10.93
N SER A 282 -32.76 6.89 -11.99
CA SER A 282 -32.08 6.30 -13.17
C SER A 282 -31.26 7.31 -13.97
N GLU A 283 -31.64 8.59 -13.95
CA GLU A 283 -30.88 9.67 -14.60
C GLU A 283 -29.76 10.15 -13.69
N ALA A 284 -30.01 10.34 -12.40
CA ALA A 284 -29.04 10.81 -11.43
C ALA A 284 -27.84 9.87 -11.32
N ILE A 285 -28.04 8.56 -11.33
CA ILE A 285 -26.92 7.60 -11.27
C ILE A 285 -26.09 7.58 -12.57
N ARG A 286 -26.71 7.95 -13.72
CA ARG A 286 -25.97 8.10 -14.98
C ARG A 286 -25.15 9.39 -15.00
N GLU A 287 -25.58 10.45 -14.35
CA GLU A 287 -24.75 11.64 -14.13
C GLU A 287 -23.57 11.30 -13.22
N LEU A 288 -23.78 10.53 -12.13
CA LEU A 288 -22.71 10.03 -11.26
C LEU A 288 -21.66 9.23 -12.02
N ALA A 289 -22.09 8.40 -12.99
CA ALA A 289 -21.19 7.57 -13.79
C ALA A 289 -20.18 8.39 -14.60
N LYS A 290 -20.46 9.64 -14.92
CA LYS A 290 -19.54 10.53 -15.65
C LYS A 290 -18.26 10.85 -14.85
N HIS A 291 -18.32 10.74 -13.53
CA HIS A 291 -17.18 10.99 -12.64
C HIS A 291 -16.26 9.78 -12.47
N THR A 292 -16.68 8.58 -12.83
CA THR A 292 -15.96 7.34 -12.54
C THR A 292 -14.55 7.32 -13.13
N ALA A 293 -14.39 7.70 -14.39
CA ALA A 293 -13.07 7.70 -15.05
C ALA A 293 -12.07 8.65 -14.37
N GLU A 294 -12.52 9.82 -13.92
CA GLU A 294 -11.69 10.78 -13.21
C GLU A 294 -11.27 10.26 -11.83
N ILE A 295 -12.22 9.67 -11.08
CA ILE A 295 -11.95 9.07 -9.78
C ILE A 295 -10.92 7.94 -9.92
N VAL A 296 -11.09 7.02 -10.89
CA VAL A 296 -10.16 5.91 -11.13
C VAL A 296 -8.77 6.40 -11.44
N LYS A 297 -8.64 7.42 -12.31
CA LYS A 297 -7.36 8.03 -12.64
C LYS A 297 -6.67 8.60 -11.39
N LYS A 298 -7.44 9.28 -10.52
CA LYS A 298 -6.91 9.87 -9.30
C LYS A 298 -6.50 8.79 -8.29
N PHE A 299 -7.30 7.73 -8.13
CA PHE A 299 -6.97 6.59 -7.27
C PHE A 299 -5.74 5.83 -7.74
N SER A 300 -5.55 5.66 -9.05
CA SER A 300 -4.30 5.13 -9.61
C SER A 300 -3.09 6.01 -9.26
N SER A 301 -3.24 7.31 -9.33
CA SER A 301 -2.21 8.26 -8.89
C SER A 301 -1.90 8.12 -7.39
N PHE A 302 -2.93 7.98 -6.56
CA PHE A 302 -2.78 7.75 -5.13
C PHE A 302 -2.09 6.42 -4.83
N SER A 303 -2.45 5.33 -5.52
CA SER A 303 -1.82 4.02 -5.31
C SER A 303 -0.30 4.08 -5.55
N ILE A 304 0.15 4.83 -6.54
CA ILE A 304 1.55 5.07 -6.84
C ILE A 304 2.19 5.94 -5.73
N SER A 305 1.58 7.10 -5.45
CA SER A 305 2.15 8.12 -4.55
C SER A 305 2.27 7.63 -3.12
N TYR A 306 1.28 6.86 -2.65
CA TYR A 306 1.23 6.33 -1.29
C TYR A 306 1.78 4.91 -1.16
N ASN A 307 2.24 4.30 -2.27
CA ASN A 307 2.79 2.94 -2.32
C ASN A 307 1.83 1.89 -1.71
N ILE A 308 0.56 1.93 -2.09
CA ILE A 308 -0.48 1.07 -1.56
C ILE A 308 -1.37 0.54 -2.69
N ASN A 309 -1.82 -0.72 -2.61
CA ASN A 309 -2.85 -1.22 -3.52
C ASN A 309 -4.22 -0.71 -3.03
N ILE A 310 -5.04 -0.17 -3.91
CA ILE A 310 -6.34 0.38 -3.55
C ILE A 310 -7.45 -0.39 -4.25
N VAL A 311 -8.29 -1.07 -3.46
CA VAL A 311 -9.58 -1.57 -3.90
C VAL A 311 -10.54 -0.40 -3.81
N ALA A 312 -10.81 0.24 -4.93
CA ALA A 312 -11.54 1.52 -5.01
C ALA A 312 -13.06 1.35 -4.86
N GLY A 313 -13.49 0.43 -4.01
CA GLY A 313 -14.90 0.14 -3.81
C GLY A 313 -15.60 -0.22 -5.13
N SER A 314 -16.75 0.40 -5.39
CA SER A 314 -17.36 0.33 -6.71
C SER A 314 -18.13 1.61 -7.03
N MET A 315 -18.38 1.82 -8.31
CA MET A 315 -19.00 3.04 -8.85
C MET A 315 -19.85 2.68 -10.09
N PRO A 316 -20.85 3.49 -10.46
CA PRO A 316 -21.58 3.27 -11.69
C PRO A 316 -20.69 3.61 -12.89
N GLU A 317 -20.78 2.80 -13.94
CA GLU A 317 -20.10 3.03 -15.23
C GLU A 317 -21.01 2.69 -16.40
N ILE A 318 -21.00 3.51 -17.45
CA ILE A 318 -21.74 3.26 -18.68
C ILE A 318 -20.81 2.65 -19.71
N ILE A 319 -21.11 1.43 -20.17
CA ILE A 319 -20.37 0.68 -21.16
C ILE A 319 -21.35 0.26 -22.26
N ASP A 320 -21.10 0.67 -23.49
CA ASP A 320 -21.96 0.38 -24.64
C ASP A 320 -23.45 0.76 -24.39
N GLY A 321 -23.67 1.90 -23.72
CA GLY A 321 -24.99 2.41 -23.39
C GLY A 321 -25.69 1.72 -22.21
N LYS A 322 -25.10 0.69 -21.62
CA LYS A 322 -25.63 -0.02 -20.45
C LYS A 322 -24.92 0.42 -19.19
N LEU A 323 -25.63 0.44 -18.08
CA LEU A 323 -25.13 0.85 -16.78
C LEU A 323 -24.71 -0.38 -15.97
N TYR A 324 -23.49 -0.35 -15.41
CA TYR A 324 -22.93 -1.39 -14.57
C TYR A 324 -22.42 -0.83 -13.23
N ASN A 325 -22.35 -1.66 -12.20
CA ASN A 325 -21.65 -1.37 -10.96
C ASN A 325 -20.24 -1.98 -11.06
N VAL A 326 -19.24 -1.13 -11.13
CA VAL A 326 -17.87 -1.50 -11.46
C VAL A 326 -16.90 -1.01 -10.40
N GLY A 327 -15.96 -1.84 -10.04
CA GLY A 327 -14.86 -1.44 -9.16
C GLY A 327 -13.51 -1.62 -9.83
N TYR A 328 -12.51 -1.04 -9.20
CA TYR A 328 -11.15 -0.99 -9.70
C TYR A 328 -10.15 -1.33 -8.62
N LEU A 329 -9.21 -2.20 -8.94
CA LEU A 329 -8.02 -2.47 -8.15
C LEU A 329 -6.87 -1.66 -8.75
N CYS A 330 -6.58 -0.52 -8.15
CA CYS A 330 -5.44 0.32 -8.51
C CYS A 330 -4.20 -0.19 -7.76
N LYS A 331 -3.26 -0.79 -8.47
CA LYS A 331 -2.07 -1.37 -7.84
C LYS A 331 -0.98 -0.32 -7.67
N ARG A 332 -0.12 -0.53 -6.68
CA ARG A 332 0.99 0.38 -6.36
C ARG A 332 2.07 0.48 -7.46
N ASP A 333 2.04 -0.42 -8.43
CA ASP A 333 2.90 -0.35 -9.62
C ASP A 333 2.32 0.50 -10.76
N GLY A 334 1.10 1.03 -10.58
CA GLY A 334 0.37 1.84 -11.56
C GLY A 334 -0.56 1.04 -12.47
N THR A 335 -0.53 -0.30 -12.42
CA THR A 335 -1.48 -1.11 -13.18
C THR A 335 -2.86 -1.11 -12.52
N ILE A 336 -3.90 -1.22 -13.33
CA ILE A 336 -5.30 -1.19 -12.89
C ILE A 336 -5.99 -2.46 -13.38
N ASP A 337 -6.66 -3.16 -12.47
CA ASP A 337 -7.60 -4.21 -12.80
C ASP A 337 -9.02 -3.75 -12.54
N ARG A 338 -9.95 -4.28 -13.33
CA ARG A 338 -11.39 -3.99 -13.26
C ARG A 338 -12.16 -5.23 -12.83
N TYR A 339 -13.16 -5.04 -11.99
CA TYR A 339 -14.13 -6.06 -11.59
C TYR A 339 -15.54 -5.50 -11.65
N GLU A 340 -16.52 -6.39 -11.82
CA GLU A 340 -17.92 -6.04 -12.04
C GLU A 340 -18.80 -6.73 -11.00
N LYS A 341 -19.87 -6.05 -10.57
CA LYS A 341 -20.95 -6.70 -9.81
C LYS A 341 -21.69 -7.66 -10.72
N LEU A 342 -21.74 -8.93 -10.35
CA LEU A 342 -22.39 -9.98 -11.17
C LEU A 342 -23.87 -10.08 -10.88
N HIS A 343 -24.26 -9.99 -9.60
CA HIS A 343 -25.65 -10.06 -9.14
C HIS A 343 -26.10 -8.68 -8.70
N VAL A 344 -26.91 -8.04 -9.51
CA VAL A 344 -27.59 -6.80 -9.14
C VAL A 344 -28.81 -7.11 -8.29
N THR A 345 -29.07 -6.28 -7.28
CA THR A 345 -30.27 -6.44 -6.47
C THR A 345 -31.52 -6.08 -7.30
N PRO A 346 -32.72 -6.55 -6.91
CA PRO A 346 -33.95 -6.17 -7.59
C PRO A 346 -34.16 -4.66 -7.70
N ASP A 347 -33.78 -3.89 -6.68
CA ASP A 347 -33.89 -2.43 -6.68
C ASP A 347 -32.88 -1.78 -7.63
N GLU A 348 -31.63 -2.23 -7.62
CA GLU A 348 -30.62 -1.77 -8.57
C GLU A 348 -31.04 -1.99 -10.04
N ALA A 349 -31.61 -3.16 -10.32
CA ALA A 349 -32.09 -3.48 -11.65
C ALA A 349 -33.32 -2.64 -12.04
N LYS A 350 -34.29 -2.52 -11.12
CA LYS A 350 -35.60 -1.90 -11.41
C LYS A 350 -35.53 -0.37 -11.37
N VAL A 351 -34.84 0.20 -10.39
CA VAL A 351 -34.82 1.65 -10.14
C VAL A 351 -33.72 2.31 -10.98
N TRP A 352 -32.49 1.77 -10.95
CA TRP A 352 -31.36 2.38 -11.63
C TRP A 352 -31.11 1.80 -13.03
N GLY A 353 -31.64 0.62 -13.33
CA GLY A 353 -31.41 -0.07 -14.60
C GLY A 353 -30.01 -0.66 -14.73
N LEU A 354 -29.39 -1.02 -13.59
CA LEU A 354 -28.09 -1.68 -13.57
C LEU A 354 -28.16 -3.07 -14.20
N GLN A 355 -27.11 -3.42 -14.93
CA GLN A 355 -26.92 -4.73 -15.53
C GLN A 355 -25.87 -5.51 -14.74
N GLY A 356 -26.05 -6.84 -14.63
CA GLY A 356 -25.03 -7.72 -14.09
C GLY A 356 -23.84 -7.85 -15.04
N GLY A 357 -22.62 -7.88 -14.46
CA GLY A 357 -21.40 -8.13 -15.18
C GLY A 357 -21.23 -9.59 -15.61
N ASN A 358 -20.10 -9.90 -16.24
CA ASN A 358 -19.83 -11.23 -16.76
C ASN A 358 -18.42 -11.76 -16.43
N GLN A 359 -17.63 -11.00 -15.63
CA GLN A 359 -16.25 -11.36 -15.31
C GLN A 359 -16.12 -11.76 -13.85
N LEU A 360 -15.64 -12.96 -13.62
CA LEU A 360 -15.24 -13.47 -12.31
C LEU A 360 -13.81 -13.98 -12.40
N LYS A 361 -12.86 -13.32 -11.73
CA LYS A 361 -11.44 -13.67 -11.79
C LYS A 361 -10.71 -13.29 -10.51
N VAL A 362 -9.60 -13.95 -10.25
CA VAL A 362 -8.61 -13.60 -9.23
C VAL A 362 -7.60 -12.63 -9.84
N PHE A 363 -7.11 -11.70 -9.04
CA PHE A 363 -6.10 -10.71 -9.41
C PHE A 363 -4.79 -11.03 -8.72
N ASP A 364 -3.71 -11.07 -9.47
CA ASP A 364 -2.36 -11.19 -8.93
C ASP A 364 -1.88 -9.82 -8.41
N THR A 365 -1.35 -9.82 -7.19
CA THR A 365 -0.72 -8.65 -6.59
C THR A 365 0.64 -9.04 -6.00
N ASP A 366 1.44 -8.04 -5.64
CA ASP A 366 2.71 -8.25 -4.93
C ASP A 366 2.53 -8.79 -3.50
N CYS A 367 1.29 -8.79 -2.98
CA CYS A 367 0.93 -9.25 -1.63
C CYS A 367 0.10 -10.55 -1.60
N GLY A 368 -0.05 -11.23 -2.74
CA GLY A 368 -0.86 -12.45 -2.87
C GLY A 368 -1.96 -12.33 -3.91
N LYS A 369 -2.77 -13.37 -4.01
CA LYS A 369 -3.90 -13.43 -4.94
C LYS A 369 -5.17 -12.92 -4.27
N VAL A 370 -5.86 -11.98 -4.89
CA VAL A 370 -7.04 -11.37 -4.30
C VAL A 370 -8.27 -11.53 -5.20
N GLY A 371 -9.42 -11.73 -4.57
CA GLY A 371 -10.72 -11.69 -5.22
C GLY A 371 -11.49 -10.46 -4.76
N VAL A 372 -12.44 -10.00 -5.58
CA VAL A 372 -13.40 -8.95 -5.19
C VAL A 372 -14.81 -9.40 -5.56
N LEU A 373 -15.73 -9.33 -4.59
CA LEU A 373 -17.16 -9.54 -4.76
C LEU A 373 -17.89 -8.33 -4.19
N ILE A 374 -18.78 -7.72 -4.98
CA ILE A 374 -19.44 -6.49 -4.55
C ILE A 374 -20.75 -6.83 -3.83
N CYS A 375 -20.82 -6.52 -2.53
CA CYS A 375 -22.03 -6.54 -1.70
C CYS A 375 -22.83 -7.83 -1.87
N TYR A 376 -23.93 -7.79 -2.61
CA TYR A 376 -24.85 -8.91 -2.85
C TYR A 376 -24.19 -10.14 -3.47
N ASP A 377 -23.11 -9.97 -4.26
CA ASP A 377 -22.34 -11.09 -4.81
C ASP A 377 -21.77 -12.00 -3.72
N SER A 378 -21.47 -11.47 -2.55
CA SER A 378 -20.96 -12.25 -1.42
C SER A 378 -21.98 -13.23 -0.83
N GLU A 379 -23.28 -13.05 -1.12
CA GLU A 379 -24.36 -13.93 -0.68
C GLU A 379 -24.44 -15.23 -1.52
N PHE A 380 -23.74 -15.28 -2.69
CA PHE A 380 -23.70 -16.43 -3.59
C PHE A 380 -22.42 -17.24 -3.37
N PRO A 381 -22.50 -18.41 -2.71
CA PRO A 381 -21.31 -19.21 -2.33
C PRO A 381 -20.49 -19.68 -3.52
N GLU A 382 -21.12 -19.86 -4.67
CA GLU A 382 -20.48 -20.34 -5.90
C GLU A 382 -19.36 -19.41 -6.37
N LEU A 383 -19.57 -18.10 -6.26
CA LEU A 383 -18.61 -17.10 -6.75
C LEU A 383 -17.30 -17.18 -5.97
N SER A 384 -17.40 -17.14 -4.64
CA SER A 384 -16.21 -17.21 -3.79
C SER A 384 -15.49 -18.56 -3.91
N ARG A 385 -16.23 -19.65 -4.11
CA ARG A 385 -15.69 -20.99 -4.35
C ARG A 385 -14.88 -21.06 -5.65
N ILE A 386 -15.39 -20.48 -6.73
CA ILE A 386 -14.69 -20.40 -8.02
C ILE A 386 -13.40 -19.56 -7.87
N LEU A 387 -13.43 -18.48 -7.09
CA LEU A 387 -12.23 -17.68 -6.81
C LEU A 387 -11.23 -18.47 -5.95
N ALA A 388 -11.68 -19.20 -4.94
CA ALA A 388 -10.83 -20.04 -4.10
C ALA A 388 -10.14 -21.14 -4.91
N ASP A 389 -10.85 -21.77 -5.85
CA ASP A 389 -10.29 -22.76 -6.78
C ASP A 389 -9.21 -22.18 -7.73
N GLN A 390 -9.20 -20.87 -7.93
CA GLN A 390 -8.15 -20.13 -8.63
C GLN A 390 -6.97 -19.72 -7.71
N GLY A 391 -7.04 -20.08 -6.43
CA GLY A 391 -5.99 -19.83 -5.44
C GLY A 391 -6.05 -18.47 -4.78
N MET A 392 -7.25 -17.90 -4.58
CA MET A 392 -7.47 -16.65 -3.86
C MET A 392 -7.04 -16.78 -2.39
N ASP A 393 -6.21 -15.85 -1.92
CA ASP A 393 -5.78 -15.73 -0.52
C ASP A 393 -6.70 -14.80 0.27
N ILE A 394 -7.13 -13.68 -0.34
CA ILE A 394 -7.93 -12.63 0.30
C ILE A 394 -9.12 -12.28 -0.58
N LEU A 395 -10.31 -12.26 -0.01
CA LEU A 395 -11.54 -11.76 -0.65
C LEU A 395 -11.88 -10.38 -0.09
N PHE A 396 -11.97 -9.38 -0.95
CA PHE A 396 -12.49 -8.06 -0.61
C PHE A 396 -13.97 -7.95 -0.96
N VAL A 397 -14.76 -7.40 -0.04
CA VAL A 397 -16.19 -7.19 -0.23
C VAL A 397 -16.52 -5.74 0.09
N PRO A 398 -16.42 -4.82 -0.88
CA PRO A 398 -17.03 -3.50 -0.76
C PRO A 398 -18.54 -3.65 -0.73
N PHE A 399 -19.22 -2.98 0.20
CA PHE A 399 -20.67 -3.07 0.30
C PHE A 399 -21.32 -1.74 0.70
N LEU A 400 -22.61 -1.63 0.37
CA LEU A 400 -23.50 -0.58 0.82
C LEU A 400 -24.83 -1.22 1.21
N THR A 401 -25.25 -1.00 2.46
CA THR A 401 -26.51 -1.52 2.97
C THR A 401 -27.25 -0.45 3.75
N ASP A 402 -28.57 -0.36 3.57
CA ASP A 402 -29.48 0.61 4.16
C ASP A 402 -29.99 0.17 5.54
N THR A 403 -30.06 -1.13 5.78
CA THR A 403 -30.65 -1.72 6.98
C THR A 403 -29.70 -2.68 7.68
N GLN A 404 -29.94 -2.87 8.96
CA GLN A 404 -29.23 -3.88 9.75
C GLN A 404 -29.45 -5.30 9.19
N ASN A 405 -30.61 -5.57 8.58
CA ASN A 405 -30.88 -6.87 7.94
C ASN A 405 -29.99 -7.09 6.71
N GLY A 406 -29.86 -6.06 5.85
CA GLY A 406 -28.96 -6.08 4.70
C GLY A 406 -27.52 -6.30 5.14
N TYR A 407 -27.04 -5.52 6.10
CA TYR A 407 -25.72 -5.68 6.69
C TYR A 407 -25.51 -7.10 7.25
N SER A 408 -26.49 -7.64 8.01
CA SER A 408 -26.38 -8.96 8.62
C SER A 408 -26.23 -10.08 7.59
N ARG A 409 -26.90 -9.97 6.44
CA ARG A 409 -26.72 -10.92 5.32
C ARG A 409 -25.28 -10.87 4.80
N VAL A 410 -24.80 -9.68 4.42
CA VAL A 410 -23.41 -9.50 3.90
C VAL A 410 -22.40 -10.00 4.92
N ARG A 411 -22.52 -9.59 6.18
CA ARG A 411 -21.62 -9.99 7.27
C ARG A 411 -21.54 -11.51 7.43
N ASN A 412 -22.70 -12.15 7.60
CA ASN A 412 -22.77 -13.59 7.89
C ASN A 412 -22.31 -14.42 6.67
N CYS A 413 -22.69 -14.01 5.47
CA CYS A 413 -22.21 -14.63 4.25
C CYS A 413 -20.70 -14.47 4.09
N ALA A 414 -20.16 -13.26 4.27
CA ALA A 414 -18.72 -13.01 4.19
C ALA A 414 -17.92 -13.86 5.19
N GLN A 415 -18.42 -14.03 6.43
CA GLN A 415 -17.79 -14.89 7.41
C GLN A 415 -17.84 -16.37 6.98
N ALA A 416 -18.96 -16.82 6.41
CA ALA A 416 -19.06 -18.18 5.87
C ALA A 416 -18.06 -18.38 4.72
N ARG A 417 -17.86 -17.36 3.85
CA ARG A 417 -16.87 -17.44 2.75
C ARG A 417 -15.45 -17.62 3.27
N ALA A 418 -15.09 -16.96 4.39
CA ALA A 418 -13.78 -17.15 5.01
C ALA A 418 -13.56 -18.58 5.50
N ILE A 419 -14.57 -19.16 6.14
CA ILE A 419 -14.50 -20.50 6.72
C ILE A 419 -14.47 -21.58 5.63
N GLU A 420 -15.44 -21.56 4.74
CA GLU A 420 -15.64 -22.63 3.75
C GLU A 420 -14.60 -22.62 2.61
N ASN A 421 -13.97 -21.46 2.36
CA ASN A 421 -12.94 -21.30 1.32
C ASN A 421 -11.54 -21.17 1.90
N GLU A 422 -11.37 -21.29 3.23
CA GLU A 422 -10.07 -21.22 3.90
C GLU A 422 -9.24 -20.01 3.43
N CYS A 423 -9.87 -18.81 3.41
CA CYS A 423 -9.27 -17.55 2.98
C CYS A 423 -9.57 -16.42 3.98
N TYR A 424 -8.88 -15.29 3.86
CA TYR A 424 -9.28 -14.08 4.57
C TYR A 424 -10.39 -13.37 3.80
N VAL A 425 -11.34 -12.77 4.53
CA VAL A 425 -12.38 -11.93 3.91
C VAL A 425 -12.44 -10.59 4.60
N ALA A 426 -12.28 -9.50 3.84
CA ALA A 426 -12.34 -8.14 4.35
C ALA A 426 -13.56 -7.44 3.76
N ILE A 427 -14.46 -6.96 4.64
CA ILE A 427 -15.66 -6.23 4.25
C ILE A 427 -15.55 -4.77 4.66
N ALA A 428 -15.82 -3.83 3.76
CA ALA A 428 -15.87 -2.40 4.06
C ALA A 428 -17.19 -1.79 3.57
N GLY A 429 -17.86 -1.08 4.46
CA GLY A 429 -19.16 -0.50 4.18
C GLY A 429 -19.24 0.99 4.54
N SER A 430 -20.25 1.64 3.97
CA SER A 430 -20.55 3.05 4.24
C SER A 430 -21.46 3.22 5.44
N VAL A 431 -21.33 4.37 6.09
CA VAL A 431 -22.15 4.81 7.24
C VAL A 431 -22.71 6.22 7.00
N GLY A 432 -23.64 6.65 7.83
CA GLY A 432 -24.21 7.99 7.78
C GLY A 432 -25.45 8.08 6.90
N ASN A 433 -25.85 9.31 6.59
CA ASN A 433 -27.08 9.59 5.86
C ASN A 433 -26.82 10.62 4.75
N LEU A 434 -27.47 10.43 3.61
CA LEU A 434 -27.49 11.35 2.46
C LEU A 434 -28.92 11.80 2.16
N PRO A 435 -29.53 12.71 2.93
CA PRO A 435 -30.96 13.03 2.79
C PRO A 435 -31.36 13.60 1.43
N ASN A 436 -30.39 14.02 0.63
CA ASN A 436 -30.62 14.55 -0.73
C ASN A 436 -30.19 13.57 -1.83
N VAL A 437 -30.10 12.28 -1.53
CA VAL A 437 -29.78 11.24 -2.52
C VAL A 437 -30.84 10.13 -2.39
N HIS A 438 -31.81 10.14 -3.28
CA HIS A 438 -32.87 9.14 -3.28
C HIS A 438 -32.30 7.73 -3.43
N ASN A 439 -32.83 6.77 -2.67
CA ASN A 439 -32.44 5.35 -2.63
C ASN A 439 -31.02 5.07 -2.11
N MET A 440 -30.29 6.09 -1.63
CA MET A 440 -29.01 5.96 -0.94
C MET A 440 -28.96 6.87 0.29
N ASP A 441 -30.09 7.21 0.85
CA ASP A 441 -30.23 8.18 1.92
C ASP A 441 -29.83 7.65 3.30
N ILE A 442 -29.90 6.35 3.53
CA ILE A 442 -29.57 5.70 4.81
C ILE A 442 -28.50 4.62 4.58
N GLN A 443 -27.50 4.58 5.45
CA GLN A 443 -26.48 3.51 5.45
C GLN A 443 -26.29 2.96 6.86
N TYR A 444 -26.15 1.64 6.92
CA TYR A 444 -25.78 0.89 8.14
C TYR A 444 -24.63 -0.05 7.83
N SER A 445 -23.51 0.08 8.54
CA SER A 445 -22.41 -0.86 8.38
C SER A 445 -21.51 -1.01 9.61
N GLN A 446 -20.75 -2.09 9.58
CA GLN A 446 -19.60 -2.36 10.43
C GLN A 446 -18.57 -3.11 9.58
N SER A 447 -17.45 -2.48 9.29
CA SER A 447 -16.37 -3.07 8.52
C SER A 447 -15.61 -4.10 9.36
N MET A 448 -15.22 -5.23 8.75
CA MET A 448 -14.64 -6.36 9.47
C MET A 448 -13.62 -7.11 8.62
N VAL A 449 -12.72 -7.83 9.28
CA VAL A 449 -11.83 -8.82 8.67
C VAL A 449 -12.11 -10.18 9.30
N PHE A 450 -12.49 -11.15 8.47
CA PHE A 450 -12.76 -12.53 8.84
C PHE A 450 -11.62 -13.46 8.49
N THR A 451 -11.51 -14.55 9.25
CA THR A 451 -10.53 -15.61 9.07
C THR A 451 -11.24 -16.97 9.00
N PRO A 452 -10.56 -18.01 8.55
CA PRO A 452 -10.96 -19.38 8.86
C PRO A 452 -11.09 -19.59 10.38
N CYS A 453 -11.73 -20.71 10.78
CA CYS A 453 -11.84 -21.15 12.18
C CYS A 453 -11.03 -22.42 12.38
N ASP A 454 -9.76 -22.30 12.76
CA ASP A 454 -8.85 -23.39 13.13
C ASP A 454 -7.81 -22.88 14.14
N PHE A 455 -6.94 -23.74 14.67
CA PHE A 455 -6.01 -23.47 15.77
C PHE A 455 -5.15 -22.20 15.60
N ALA A 456 -4.76 -21.87 14.38
CA ALA A 456 -3.93 -20.70 14.11
C ALA A 456 -4.72 -19.38 14.03
N PHE A 457 -6.05 -19.44 14.06
CA PHE A 457 -6.95 -18.32 13.85
C PHE A 457 -7.81 -18.02 15.07
N PRO A 458 -8.41 -16.81 15.16
CA PRO A 458 -9.38 -16.51 16.21
C PRO A 458 -10.54 -17.53 16.20
N THR A 459 -10.95 -17.99 17.38
CA THR A 459 -11.98 -19.03 17.55
C THR A 459 -13.34 -18.66 16.97
N ASN A 460 -13.65 -17.34 16.92
CA ASN A 460 -14.89 -16.81 16.34
C ASN A 460 -14.74 -16.41 14.86
N GLY A 461 -13.57 -16.63 14.25
CA GLY A 461 -13.32 -16.25 12.86
C GLY A 461 -13.27 -14.75 12.59
N ILE A 462 -13.10 -13.90 13.62
CA ILE A 462 -13.02 -12.45 13.49
C ILE A 462 -11.62 -11.99 13.85
N LYS A 463 -10.89 -11.43 12.86
CA LYS A 463 -9.56 -10.87 13.07
C LYS A 463 -9.62 -9.44 13.62
N ALA A 464 -10.52 -8.64 13.09
CA ALA A 464 -10.73 -7.26 13.50
C ALA A 464 -12.13 -6.79 13.10
N GLU A 465 -12.68 -5.87 13.87
CA GLU A 465 -13.97 -5.24 13.60
C GLU A 465 -13.96 -3.75 13.94
N ALA A 466 -14.62 -2.95 13.12
CA ALA A 466 -14.82 -1.53 13.35
C ALA A 466 -15.94 -1.27 14.34
N THR A 467 -16.03 -0.06 14.88
CA THR A 467 -17.20 0.37 15.62
C THR A 467 -18.38 0.55 14.68
N PRO A 468 -19.57 -0.03 14.98
CA PRO A 468 -20.74 0.14 14.11
C PRO A 468 -21.09 1.60 13.86
N ASN A 469 -21.46 1.93 12.63
CA ASN A 469 -21.93 3.26 12.21
C ASN A 469 -21.01 4.43 12.58
N THR A 470 -19.71 4.21 12.67
CA THR A 470 -18.71 5.24 13.01
C THR A 470 -17.70 5.34 11.87
N GLU A 471 -17.48 6.55 11.35
CA GLU A 471 -16.39 6.74 10.37
C GLU A 471 -15.04 6.46 10.99
N MET A 472 -14.31 5.52 10.41
CA MET A 472 -12.98 5.15 10.89
C MET A 472 -12.19 4.34 9.85
N ILE A 473 -10.90 4.20 10.09
CA ILE A 473 -10.07 3.18 9.45
C ILE A 473 -9.90 1.98 10.37
N LEU A 474 -9.99 0.79 9.82
CA LEU A 474 -9.71 -0.46 10.51
C LEU A 474 -8.43 -1.06 9.93
N ILE A 475 -7.41 -1.25 10.75
CA ILE A 475 -6.15 -1.87 10.35
C ILE A 475 -6.09 -3.30 10.88
N ALA A 476 -5.74 -4.25 10.02
CA ALA A 476 -5.58 -5.65 10.40
C ALA A 476 -4.44 -6.31 9.63
N ASP A 477 -3.63 -7.10 10.34
CA ASP A 477 -2.58 -7.92 9.75
C ASP A 477 -3.08 -9.34 9.52
N VAL A 478 -2.92 -9.85 8.30
CA VAL A 478 -3.26 -11.22 7.91
C VAL A 478 -2.01 -11.94 7.42
N ASP A 479 -1.81 -13.19 7.85
CA ASP A 479 -0.64 -13.98 7.53
C ASP A 479 -1.00 -15.04 6.48
N ILE A 480 -0.54 -14.84 5.25
CA ILE A 480 -0.83 -15.75 4.12
C ILE A 480 -0.22 -17.15 4.33
N ASP A 481 0.88 -17.24 5.05
CA ASP A 481 1.50 -18.56 5.30
C ASP A 481 0.68 -19.41 6.30
N LEU A 482 -0.12 -18.76 7.17
CA LEU A 482 -1.08 -19.49 8.00
C LEU A 482 -2.17 -20.18 7.16
N LEU A 483 -2.63 -19.55 6.07
CA LEU A 483 -3.58 -20.18 5.14
C LEU A 483 -2.93 -21.41 4.48
N ARG A 484 -1.67 -21.30 4.06
CA ARG A 484 -0.94 -22.44 3.47
C ARG A 484 -0.77 -23.57 4.45
N GLN A 485 -0.50 -23.27 5.72
CA GLN A 485 -0.42 -24.27 6.80
C GLN A 485 -1.79 -24.92 7.03
N LEU A 486 -2.88 -24.14 7.06
CA LEU A 486 -4.25 -24.65 7.18
C LEU A 486 -4.58 -25.61 6.03
N HIS A 487 -4.33 -25.21 4.78
CA HIS A 487 -4.60 -26.07 3.61
C HIS A 487 -3.85 -27.41 3.64
N GLN A 488 -2.72 -27.49 4.33
CA GLN A 488 -1.91 -28.72 4.44
C GLN A 488 -2.20 -29.52 5.70
N PHE A 489 -2.35 -28.85 6.84
CA PHE A 489 -2.32 -29.48 8.17
C PHE A 489 -3.52 -29.09 9.05
N GLY A 490 -4.51 -28.37 8.54
CA GLY A 490 -5.69 -27.97 9.30
C GLY A 490 -6.45 -29.16 9.89
N SER A 491 -7.15 -28.94 10.99
CA SER A 491 -8.00 -29.94 11.64
C SER A 491 -9.14 -30.39 10.73
N VAL A 492 -9.62 -29.48 9.87
CA VAL A 492 -10.52 -29.71 8.74
C VAL A 492 -9.97 -28.97 7.54
N ARG A 493 -10.24 -29.46 6.33
CA ARG A 493 -9.68 -28.91 5.09
C ARG A 493 -10.79 -28.73 4.07
N ASN A 494 -11.60 -27.75 4.29
CA ASN A 494 -12.86 -27.53 3.55
C ASN A 494 -12.67 -27.41 2.03
N LEU A 495 -11.53 -26.89 1.56
CA LEU A 495 -11.21 -26.86 0.13
C LEU A 495 -10.79 -28.25 -0.39
N LYS A 496 -9.95 -28.96 0.33
CA LYS A 496 -9.33 -30.20 -0.11
C LYS A 496 -10.26 -31.42 0.02
N ASP A 497 -11.07 -31.45 1.07
CA ASP A 497 -11.87 -32.63 1.43
C ASP A 497 -13.25 -32.65 0.74
N ARG A 498 -13.45 -31.77 -0.27
CA ARG A 498 -14.69 -31.74 -1.08
C ARG A 498 -14.87 -33.03 -1.88
N ARG A 499 -16.11 -33.46 -1.99
CA ARG A 499 -16.51 -34.67 -2.73
C ARG A 499 -16.61 -34.37 -4.21
N THR A 500 -15.48 -34.01 -4.82
CA THR A 500 -15.39 -33.68 -6.28
C THR A 500 -15.67 -34.92 -7.16
N ASP A 501 -15.74 -36.09 -6.55
CA ASP A 501 -16.22 -37.33 -7.17
C ASP A 501 -17.74 -37.34 -7.35
N LEU A 502 -18.50 -36.52 -6.59
CA LEU A 502 -19.96 -36.49 -6.63
C LEU A 502 -20.51 -35.25 -7.31
N PHE A 503 -19.80 -34.14 -7.27
CA PHE A 503 -20.26 -32.87 -7.85
C PHE A 503 -19.08 -32.01 -8.28
N GLU A 504 -19.33 -31.15 -9.25
CA GLU A 504 -18.37 -30.20 -9.77
C GLU A 504 -19.01 -28.82 -9.95
N LEU A 505 -18.27 -27.77 -9.56
CA LEU A 505 -18.66 -26.40 -9.84
C LEU A 505 -17.79 -25.87 -10.98
N LYS A 506 -18.39 -25.44 -12.08
CA LYS A 506 -17.69 -24.93 -13.26
C LYS A 506 -18.16 -23.53 -13.62
N LYS A 507 -17.19 -22.67 -13.89
CA LYS A 507 -17.46 -21.42 -14.58
C LYS A 507 -17.84 -21.75 -16.04
N VAL A 508 -19.05 -21.37 -16.47
CA VAL A 508 -19.44 -21.46 -17.87
C VAL A 508 -18.81 -20.28 -18.61
N ASN A 509 -18.00 -20.54 -19.62
CA ASN A 509 -17.51 -19.47 -20.50
C ASN A 509 -18.71 -18.90 -21.24
N SER A 510 -18.96 -17.59 -21.07
CA SER A 510 -19.96 -16.90 -21.85
C SER A 510 -19.64 -17.12 -23.35
N PRO A 511 -20.64 -17.40 -24.21
CA PRO A 511 -20.39 -17.39 -25.64
C PRO A 511 -19.82 -16.04 -26.03
N SER A 512 -18.73 -16.06 -26.75
CA SER A 512 -17.99 -14.90 -27.28
C SER A 512 -18.89 -14.05 -28.19
#